data_b5f27e87492c79554807e22c0c915fbe
#
_entry.id   b5f27e87492c79554807e22c0c915fbe
#
_cell.length_a   1.000
_cell.length_b   1.000
_cell.length_c   1.000
_cell.angle_alpha   90.00
_cell.angle_beta   90.00
_cell.angle_gamma   90.00
#
_symmetry.space_group_name_H-M   'P 1'
#
loop_
_entity.id
_entity.type
_entity.pdbx_description
1 polymer ?
#
loop_
_entity_poly.entity_id
_entity_poly.type
_entity_poly.pdbx_seq_one_letter_code
_entity_poly.pdbx_strand_id
1 'polypeptide(L)'
;GVHVCELHTGPYALAFHTQGRDEESQAVKVELAKLRTASEAISNAGMRLNAGHALNYANVQPVTALPNIRELHIGHAIVSRAVFVGMREAVREMKNLINGTPHP
;
A
#
# COMPACT_ATOMS: atom_id res chain seq x y z
N GLY A 1 -23.06 -7.08 -11.98
CA GLY A 1 -21.67 -7.30 -12.33
C GLY A 1 -20.75 -7.19 -11.13
N VAL A 2 -19.55 -7.65 -11.31
CA VAL A 2 -18.53 -7.50 -10.27
C VAL A 2 -17.98 -6.09 -10.36
N HIS A 3 -18.00 -5.41 -9.24
CA HIS A 3 -17.47 -4.07 -9.16
C HIS A 3 -16.17 -4.10 -8.35
N VAL A 4 -15.19 -3.39 -8.87
CA VAL A 4 -13.88 -3.24 -8.23
C VAL A 4 -13.69 -1.77 -7.91
N CYS A 5 -13.29 -1.48 -6.70
CA CYS A 5 -12.99 -0.13 -6.28
C CYS A 5 -11.54 -0.06 -5.84
N GLU A 6 -10.83 0.97 -6.23
CA GLU A 6 -9.45 1.17 -5.85
C GLU A 6 -9.33 2.31 -4.86
N LEU A 7 -8.69 2.02 -3.72
CA LEU A 7 -8.31 3.07 -2.77
C LEU A 7 -7.12 3.83 -3.34
N HIS A 8 -7.25 5.14 -3.39
CA HIS A 8 -6.16 6.00 -3.83
C HIS A 8 -5.25 6.32 -2.64
N THR A 9 -4.08 5.71 -2.62
CA THR A 9 -3.14 5.82 -1.49
C THR A 9 -2.16 7.00 -1.61
N GLY A 10 -2.38 7.91 -2.57
CA GLY A 10 -1.53 9.08 -2.75
C GLY A 10 -1.45 10.00 -1.55
N PRO A 11 -2.60 10.44 -0.97
CA PRO A 11 -2.57 11.30 0.22
C PRO A 11 -1.84 10.66 1.40
N TYR A 12 -2.02 9.35 1.62
CA TYR A 12 -1.28 8.62 2.64
C TYR A 12 0.23 8.64 2.35
N ALA A 13 0.62 8.36 1.11
CA ALA A 13 2.03 8.33 0.73
C ALA A 13 2.68 9.71 0.90
N LEU A 14 1.96 10.77 0.54
CA LEU A 14 2.46 12.12 0.71
C LEU A 14 2.66 12.45 2.19
N ALA A 15 1.69 12.11 3.04
CA ALA A 15 1.81 12.32 4.49
C ALA A 15 3.01 11.54 5.04
N PHE A 16 3.16 10.28 4.63
CA PHE A 16 4.25 9.43 5.09
C PHE A 16 5.61 10.05 4.76
N HIS A 17 5.81 10.50 3.53
CA HIS A 17 7.09 11.06 3.11
C HIS A 17 7.36 12.45 3.69
N THR A 18 6.34 13.28 3.86
CA THR A 18 6.54 14.61 4.44
C THR A 18 6.77 14.57 5.95
N GLN A 19 6.35 13.48 6.62
CA GLN A 19 6.56 13.29 8.05
C GLN A 19 7.78 12.41 8.36
N GLY A 20 8.76 12.38 7.49
CA GLY A 20 10.01 11.66 7.72
C GLY A 20 9.89 10.14 7.70
N ARG A 21 8.89 9.62 7.00
CA ARG A 21 8.61 8.18 6.90
C ARG A 21 8.26 7.55 8.25
N ASP A 22 7.55 8.30 9.07
CA ASP A 22 7.17 7.87 10.41
C ASP A 22 5.72 7.40 10.44
N GLU A 23 5.51 6.09 10.61
CA GLU A 23 4.17 5.50 10.72
C GLU A 23 3.42 5.98 11.96
N GLU A 24 4.15 6.46 12.96
CA GLU A 24 3.56 6.92 14.21
C GLU A 24 3.16 8.39 14.17
N SER A 25 3.47 9.11 13.09
CA SER A 25 3.08 10.51 12.98
C SER A 25 1.57 10.64 12.91
N GLN A 26 1.05 11.72 13.48
CA GLN A 26 -0.40 11.97 13.50
C GLN A 26 -0.98 12.10 12.09
N ALA A 27 -0.26 12.76 11.19
CA ALA A 27 -0.71 12.92 9.81
C ALA A 27 -0.85 11.56 9.09
N VAL A 28 0.10 10.66 9.29
CA VAL A 28 0.05 9.31 8.71
C VAL A 28 -1.10 8.52 9.30
N LYS A 29 -1.28 8.57 10.62
CA LYS A 29 -2.37 7.86 11.29
C LYS A 29 -3.74 8.34 10.81
N VAL A 30 -3.91 9.63 10.58
CA VAL A 30 -5.16 10.19 10.06
C VAL A 30 -5.46 9.64 8.67
N GLU A 31 -4.46 9.60 7.79
CA GLU A 31 -4.64 9.08 6.44
C GLU A 31 -4.92 7.58 6.44
N LEU A 32 -4.25 6.81 7.29
CA LEU A 32 -4.54 5.38 7.45
C LEU A 32 -5.95 5.13 7.97
N ALA A 33 -6.44 5.96 8.89
CA ALA A 33 -7.80 5.85 9.39
C ALA A 33 -8.84 6.11 8.29
N LYS A 34 -8.58 7.09 7.42
CA LYS A 34 -9.44 7.34 6.26
C LYS A 34 -9.47 6.17 5.30
N LEU A 35 -8.31 5.56 5.03
CA LEU A 35 -8.23 4.39 4.18
C LEU A 35 -8.98 3.20 4.79
N ARG A 36 -8.87 3.00 6.10
CA ARG A 36 -9.57 1.92 6.79
C ARG A 36 -11.09 2.11 6.69
N THR A 37 -11.58 3.32 6.95
CA THR A 37 -13.01 3.62 6.85
C THR A 37 -13.52 3.38 5.43
N ALA A 38 -12.78 3.84 4.43
CA ALA A 38 -13.16 3.61 3.04
C ALA A 38 -13.13 2.12 2.68
N SER A 39 -12.13 1.36 3.17
CA SER A 39 -12.04 -0.07 2.87
C SER A 39 -13.21 -0.85 3.46
N GLU A 40 -13.62 -0.50 4.66
CA GLU A 40 -14.79 -1.12 5.30
C GLU A 40 -16.08 -0.81 4.53
N ALA A 41 -16.26 0.43 4.11
CA ALA A 41 -17.44 0.83 3.35
C ALA A 41 -17.52 0.10 2.00
N ILE A 42 -16.40 -0.03 1.30
CA ILE A 42 -16.33 -0.71 0.02
C ILE A 42 -16.63 -2.21 0.19
N SER A 43 -16.04 -2.85 1.18
CA SER A 43 -16.30 -4.26 1.50
C SER A 43 -17.75 -4.50 1.86
N ASN A 44 -18.34 -3.63 2.68
CA ASN A 44 -19.73 -3.75 3.08
C ASN A 44 -20.68 -3.57 1.90
N ALA A 45 -20.27 -2.85 0.87
CA ALA A 45 -21.05 -2.71 -0.36
C ALA A 45 -20.91 -3.91 -1.29
N GLY A 46 -20.11 -4.91 -0.93
CA GLY A 46 -19.91 -6.12 -1.73
C GLY A 46 -18.96 -5.96 -2.91
N MET A 47 -18.19 -4.90 -2.93
CA MET A 47 -17.23 -4.67 -4.01
C MET A 47 -15.85 -5.22 -3.65
N ARG A 48 -15.10 -5.61 -4.68
CA ARG A 48 -13.70 -5.97 -4.50
C ARG A 48 -12.87 -4.71 -4.24
N LEU A 49 -11.90 -4.84 -3.35
CA LEU A 49 -11.08 -3.73 -2.92
C LEU A 49 -9.65 -3.93 -3.36
N ASN A 50 -9.16 -2.99 -4.13
CA ASN A 50 -7.74 -2.89 -4.48
C ASN A 50 -7.21 -1.56 -3.94
N ALA A 51 -5.91 -1.44 -3.83
CA ALA A 51 -5.30 -0.19 -3.42
C ALA A 51 -4.07 0.07 -4.28
N GLY A 52 -3.77 1.33 -4.50
CA GLY A 52 -2.63 1.70 -5.31
C GLY A 52 -2.41 3.18 -5.35
N HIS A 53 -1.32 3.56 -5.91
CA HIS A 53 -0.82 4.90 -6.12
C HIS A 53 0.22 5.30 -5.07
N ALA A 54 1.40 5.60 -5.55
CA ALA A 54 2.54 6.09 -4.77
C ALA A 54 3.02 5.14 -3.66
N LEU A 55 2.66 3.86 -3.72
CA LEU A 55 3.16 2.87 -2.78
C LEU A 55 4.59 2.45 -3.13
N ASN A 56 5.40 2.23 -2.10
CA ASN A 56 6.80 1.83 -2.25
C ASN A 56 7.22 0.91 -1.10
N TYR A 57 8.50 0.55 -1.07
CA TYR A 57 9.05 -0.36 -0.06
C TYR A 57 8.96 0.21 1.36
N ALA A 58 9.01 1.52 1.51
CA ALA A 58 8.98 2.17 2.82
C ALA A 58 7.57 2.27 3.39
N ASN A 59 6.54 2.48 2.54
CA ASN A 59 5.20 2.82 3.01
C ASN A 59 4.14 1.73 2.79
N VAL A 60 4.47 0.62 2.13
CA VAL A 60 3.45 -0.36 1.73
C VAL A 60 2.88 -1.17 2.90
N GLN A 61 3.67 -1.47 3.93
CA GLN A 61 3.23 -2.39 4.99
C GLN A 61 1.99 -1.94 5.76
N PRO A 62 1.86 -0.68 6.20
CA PRO A 62 0.63 -0.27 6.87
C PRO A 62 -0.61 -0.43 6.01
N VAL A 63 -0.47 -0.28 4.69
CA VAL A 63 -1.60 -0.47 3.77
C VAL A 63 -1.97 -1.94 3.66
N THR A 64 -0.99 -2.85 3.66
CA THR A 64 -1.27 -4.28 3.62
C THR A 64 -2.01 -4.78 4.86
N ALA A 65 -1.90 -4.05 5.96
CA ALA A 65 -2.59 -4.39 7.21
C ALA A 65 -4.07 -3.99 7.19
N LEU A 66 -4.52 -3.21 6.21
CA LEU A 66 -5.92 -2.84 6.09
C LEU A 66 -6.75 -4.06 5.67
N PRO A 67 -7.99 -4.19 6.20
CA PRO A 67 -8.79 -5.38 5.92
C PRO A 67 -9.31 -5.42 4.49
N ASN A 68 -9.41 -6.63 3.95
CA ASN A 68 -10.11 -6.92 2.69
C ASN A 68 -9.46 -6.39 1.41
N ILE A 69 -8.22 -5.93 1.45
CA ILE A 69 -7.51 -5.55 0.22
C ILE A 69 -7.08 -6.82 -0.51
N ARG A 70 -7.45 -6.94 -1.79
CA ARG A 70 -7.14 -8.10 -2.61
C ARG A 70 -5.91 -7.93 -3.46
N GLU A 71 -5.72 -6.73 -4.02
CA GLU A 71 -4.60 -6.44 -4.90
C GLU A 71 -4.00 -5.09 -4.57
N LEU A 72 -2.69 -5.00 -4.70
CA LEU A 72 -1.95 -3.76 -4.60
C LEU A 72 -1.34 -3.45 -5.97
N HIS A 73 -1.57 -2.25 -6.45
CA HIS A 73 -1.04 -1.81 -7.74
C HIS A 73 0.22 -0.98 -7.49
N ILE A 74 1.37 -1.62 -7.63
CA ILE A 74 2.67 -1.03 -7.34
C ILE A 74 3.56 -1.24 -8.55
N GLY A 75 3.89 -0.17 -9.26
CA GLY A 75 4.73 -0.28 -10.44
C GLY A 75 6.01 0.52 -10.36
N HIS A 76 5.88 1.82 -10.14
CA HIS A 76 7.03 2.73 -10.20
C HIS A 76 8.15 2.34 -9.23
N ALA A 77 7.81 2.04 -7.98
CA ALA A 77 8.81 1.70 -6.97
C ALA A 77 9.56 0.42 -7.33
N ILE A 78 8.84 -0.58 -7.85
CA ILE A 78 9.45 -1.85 -8.24
C ILE A 78 10.41 -1.65 -9.42
N VAL A 79 10.00 -0.88 -10.41
CA VAL A 79 10.85 -0.59 -11.58
C VAL A 79 12.09 0.20 -11.15
N SER A 80 11.94 1.20 -10.30
CA SER A 80 13.07 1.97 -9.77
C SER A 80 14.05 1.09 -9.00
N ARG A 81 13.54 0.20 -8.15
CA ARG A 81 14.38 -0.73 -7.39
C ARG A 81 15.09 -1.71 -8.32
N ALA A 82 14.42 -2.16 -9.38
CA ALA A 82 14.96 -3.10 -10.33
C ALA A 82 16.21 -2.57 -11.05
N VAL A 83 16.36 -1.26 -11.19
CA VAL A 83 17.55 -0.65 -11.76
C VAL A 83 18.80 -1.03 -10.96
N PHE A 84 18.67 -1.21 -9.65
CA PHE A 84 19.79 -1.55 -8.77
C PHE A 84 19.95 -3.05 -8.54
N VAL A 85 18.85 -3.81 -8.40
CA VAL A 85 18.90 -5.21 -7.95
C VAL A 85 18.35 -6.20 -8.98
N GLY A 86 17.78 -5.72 -10.07
CA GLY A 86 17.11 -6.57 -11.06
C GLY A 86 15.64 -6.80 -10.73
N MET A 87 14.85 -7.13 -11.74
CA MET A 87 13.40 -7.23 -11.61
C MET A 87 12.97 -8.36 -10.65
N ARG A 88 13.61 -9.52 -10.73
CA ARG A 88 13.27 -10.66 -9.87
C ARG A 88 13.42 -10.29 -8.39
N GLU A 89 14.56 -9.70 -8.03
CA GLU A 89 14.83 -9.32 -6.65
C GLU A 89 13.91 -8.19 -6.18
N ALA A 90 13.65 -7.21 -7.05
CA ALA A 90 12.76 -6.10 -6.72
C ALA A 90 11.34 -6.62 -6.41
N VAL A 91 10.83 -7.54 -7.21
CA VAL A 91 9.51 -8.14 -6.98
C VAL A 91 9.52 -8.99 -5.72
N ARG A 92 10.57 -9.80 -5.51
CA ARG A 92 10.69 -10.64 -4.33
C ARG A 92 10.66 -9.80 -3.04
N GLU A 93 11.41 -8.71 -3.00
CA GLU A 93 11.44 -7.82 -1.84
C GLU A 93 10.05 -7.25 -1.56
N MET A 94 9.36 -6.79 -2.60
CA MET A 94 8.02 -6.21 -2.42
C MET A 94 7.02 -7.27 -1.95
N LYS A 95 7.05 -8.47 -2.51
CA LYS A 95 6.17 -9.56 -2.08
C LYS A 95 6.40 -9.95 -0.63
N ASN A 96 7.66 -9.96 -0.19
CA ASN A 96 7.96 -10.25 1.22
C ASN A 96 7.38 -9.20 2.15
N LEU A 97 7.44 -7.92 1.77
CA LEU A 97 6.82 -6.85 2.56
C LEU A 97 5.30 -7.00 2.61
N ILE A 98 4.68 -7.27 1.47
CA ILE A 98 3.23 -7.44 1.39
C ILE A 98 2.76 -8.62 2.24
N ASN A 99 3.50 -9.72 2.21
CA ASN A 99 3.15 -10.92 2.96
C ASN A 99 3.56 -10.87 4.43
N GLY A 100 4.21 -9.78 4.87
CA GLY A 100 4.68 -9.65 6.24
C GLY A 100 5.84 -10.55 6.57
N THR A 101 6.53 -11.11 5.57
CA THR A 101 7.68 -12.00 5.77
C THR A 101 8.93 -11.15 5.97
N PRO A 102 9.62 -11.28 7.11
CA PRO A 102 10.84 -10.51 7.32
C PRO A 102 11.92 -10.95 6.33
N HIS A 103 12.76 -10.01 5.94
CA HIS A 103 13.92 -10.32 5.13
C HIS A 103 14.90 -11.16 5.96
N PRO A 104 15.49 -12.19 5.35
CA PRO A 104 16.54 -12.96 6.02
C PRO A 104 17.80 -12.13 6.22
#